data_17672d40ee89308b0d5603a840982b1d
#
_entry.id   17672d40ee89308b0d5603a840982b1d
#
_cell.length_a   1.000
_cell.length_b   1.000
_cell.length_c   1.000
_cell.angle_alpha   90.00
_cell.angle_beta   90.00
_cell.angle_gamma   90.00
#
_symmetry.space_group_name_H-M   'P 1'
#
loop_
_entity.id
_entity.type
_entity.pdbx_description
1 polymer ?
#
loop_
_entity_poly.entity_id
_entity_poly.type
_entity_poly.pdbx_seq_one_letter_code
_entity_poly.pdbx_strand_id
1 'polypeptide(L)'
;YNSPFRNPDKKFLDWMDCVQRKVSNTVRELVDIVHSHGKEAMMFLGDDWIGAEPYGKYFKDMDLDAVVGSVGGGVTVRMLAEIPYVKYREGRFLPYFFPDTFFEGNEDNAVAELNRNWTTARRALMRKPFDRMGFGGYLSLAAKFPKFVKRAGEICEEFRSIAEIAGKAKPYCGLTVAVLNAWGSLRSWQSH
;
A
#
# COMPACT_ATOMS: atom_id res chain seq x y z
N TYR A 1 1.38 13.26 -23.98
CA TYR A 1 0.46 12.91 -22.89
C TYR A 1 1.08 12.96 -21.50
N ASN A 2 2.40 13.09 -21.40
CA ASN A 2 3.11 13.17 -20.11
C ASN A 2 3.46 14.61 -19.69
N SER A 3 2.97 15.62 -20.40
CA SER A 3 3.22 17.01 -20.04
C SER A 3 2.22 17.46 -18.98
N PRO A 4 2.67 17.99 -17.83
CA PRO A 4 1.77 18.52 -16.80
C PRO A 4 1.03 19.80 -17.25
N PHE A 5 1.43 20.38 -18.39
CA PHE A 5 0.84 21.60 -18.95
C PHE A 5 -0.16 21.32 -20.09
N ARG A 6 -0.43 20.05 -20.40
CA ARG A 6 -1.33 19.69 -21.44
C ARG A 6 -2.70 19.32 -20.88
N ASN A 7 -3.71 20.06 -21.23
CA ASN A 7 -5.09 19.68 -20.93
C ASN A 7 -5.44 18.38 -21.63
N PRO A 8 -6.03 17.40 -20.94
CA PRO A 8 -6.45 16.16 -21.56
C PRO A 8 -7.58 16.44 -22.56
N ASP A 9 -7.37 16.01 -23.80
CA ASP A 9 -8.44 16.02 -24.79
C ASP A 9 -9.36 14.80 -24.64
N LYS A 10 -10.49 14.83 -25.32
CA LYS A 10 -11.47 13.72 -25.26
C LYS A 10 -10.84 12.38 -25.64
N LYS A 11 -9.96 12.34 -26.64
CA LYS A 11 -9.31 11.10 -27.08
C LYS A 11 -8.41 10.51 -25.98
N PHE A 12 -7.71 11.36 -25.24
CA PHE A 12 -6.91 10.93 -24.11
C PHE A 12 -7.78 10.35 -22.98
N LEU A 13 -8.90 11.01 -22.67
CA LEU A 13 -9.84 10.51 -21.65
C LEU A 13 -10.48 9.19 -22.07
N ASP A 14 -10.90 9.06 -23.34
CA ASP A 14 -11.44 7.81 -23.90
C ASP A 14 -10.39 6.68 -23.85
N TRP A 15 -9.12 7.00 -24.16
CA TRP A 15 -8.02 6.05 -24.04
C TRP A 15 -7.78 5.62 -22.60
N MET A 16 -7.77 6.56 -21.64
CA MET A 16 -7.65 6.27 -20.22
C MET A 16 -8.77 5.33 -19.74
N ASP A 17 -10.01 5.62 -20.13
CA ASP A 17 -11.15 4.77 -19.78
C ASP A 17 -11.02 3.37 -20.37
N CYS A 18 -10.61 3.28 -21.62
CA CYS A 18 -10.38 1.99 -22.30
C CYS A 18 -9.29 1.18 -21.56
N VAL A 19 -8.17 1.79 -21.20
CA VAL A 19 -7.08 1.13 -20.46
C VAL A 19 -7.55 0.66 -19.10
N GLN A 20 -8.21 1.52 -18.34
CA GLN A 20 -8.74 1.18 -17.02
C GLN A 20 -9.68 -0.03 -17.06
N ARG A 21 -10.63 -0.01 -18.01
CA ARG A 21 -11.57 -1.11 -18.21
C ARG A 21 -10.86 -2.40 -18.60
N LYS A 22 -9.91 -2.32 -19.53
CA LYS A 22 -9.16 -3.50 -19.98
C LYS A 22 -8.35 -4.11 -18.85
N VAL A 23 -7.63 -3.30 -18.09
CA VAL A 23 -6.84 -3.76 -16.92
C VAL A 23 -7.77 -4.43 -15.91
N SER A 24 -8.88 -3.77 -15.57
CA SER A 24 -9.85 -4.30 -14.62
C SER A 24 -10.41 -5.65 -15.05
N ASN A 25 -10.81 -5.79 -16.30
CA ASN A 25 -11.33 -7.05 -16.83
C ASN A 25 -10.28 -8.16 -16.79
N THR A 26 -9.03 -7.87 -17.19
CA THR A 26 -7.95 -8.86 -17.14
C THR A 26 -7.66 -9.30 -15.71
N VAL A 27 -7.63 -8.35 -14.76
CA VAL A 27 -7.46 -8.70 -13.34
C VAL A 27 -8.63 -9.54 -12.84
N ARG A 28 -9.87 -9.18 -13.21
CA ARG A 28 -11.07 -9.95 -12.84
C ARG A 28 -11.00 -11.39 -13.33
N GLU A 29 -10.60 -11.63 -14.58
CA GLU A 29 -10.42 -12.99 -15.12
C GLU A 29 -9.43 -13.82 -14.28
N LEU A 30 -8.31 -13.21 -13.85
CA LEU A 30 -7.33 -13.86 -12.97
C LEU A 30 -7.89 -14.13 -11.57
N VAL A 31 -8.64 -13.17 -11.02
CA VAL A 31 -9.30 -13.32 -9.70
C VAL A 31 -10.32 -14.45 -9.75
N ASP A 32 -11.12 -14.55 -10.80
CA ASP A 32 -12.10 -15.62 -10.97
C ASP A 32 -11.44 -17.01 -10.98
N ILE A 33 -10.26 -17.14 -11.59
CA ILE A 33 -9.49 -18.39 -11.55
C ILE A 33 -9.08 -18.71 -10.10
N VAL A 34 -8.57 -17.73 -9.36
CA VAL A 34 -8.16 -17.91 -7.96
C VAL A 34 -9.36 -18.31 -7.09
N HIS A 35 -10.49 -17.62 -7.26
CA HIS A 35 -11.72 -17.92 -6.53
C HIS A 35 -12.30 -19.29 -6.88
N SER A 36 -12.19 -19.74 -8.13
CA SER A 36 -12.65 -21.08 -8.54
C SER A 36 -11.91 -22.21 -7.82
N HIS A 37 -10.72 -21.92 -7.27
CA HIS A 37 -9.95 -22.85 -6.44
C HIS A 37 -10.15 -22.62 -4.93
N GLY A 38 -11.14 -21.83 -4.53
CA GLY A 38 -11.45 -21.54 -3.14
C GLY A 38 -10.34 -20.75 -2.42
N LYS A 39 -9.59 -19.91 -3.14
CA LYS A 39 -8.50 -19.08 -2.61
C LYS A 39 -8.85 -17.60 -2.66
N GLU A 40 -8.27 -16.83 -1.75
CA GLU A 40 -8.36 -15.37 -1.75
C GLU A 40 -7.36 -14.79 -2.77
N ALA A 41 -7.81 -13.79 -3.54
CA ALA A 41 -7.01 -13.09 -4.52
C ALA A 41 -6.44 -11.80 -3.92
N MET A 42 -5.12 -11.65 -4.00
CA MET A 42 -4.42 -10.47 -3.49
C MET A 42 -3.61 -9.82 -4.60
N MET A 43 -3.71 -8.49 -4.70
CA MET A 43 -2.96 -7.71 -5.67
C MET A 43 -1.96 -6.78 -4.98
N PHE A 44 -0.72 -6.75 -5.48
CA PHE A 44 0.27 -5.79 -5.06
C PHE A 44 0.12 -4.48 -5.84
N LEU A 45 0.07 -3.37 -5.12
CA LEU A 45 0.05 -2.02 -5.68
C LEU A 45 1.45 -1.41 -5.61
N GLY A 46 1.90 -0.79 -6.68
CA GLY A 46 3.19 -0.12 -6.72
C GLY A 46 3.25 1.07 -5.75
N ASP A 47 4.46 1.42 -5.32
CA ASP A 47 4.71 2.39 -4.24
C ASP A 47 4.12 3.77 -4.50
N ASP A 48 4.35 4.31 -5.70
CA ASP A 48 3.92 5.66 -6.08
C ASP A 48 2.53 5.66 -6.74
N TRP A 49 1.90 4.50 -6.82
CA TRP A 49 0.64 4.32 -7.56
C TRP A 49 -0.58 4.16 -6.67
N ILE A 50 -0.40 4.07 -5.37
CA ILE A 50 -1.51 3.93 -4.43
C ILE A 50 -2.43 5.15 -4.53
N GLY A 51 -3.64 4.94 -5.00
CA GLY A 51 -4.61 6.00 -5.25
C GLY A 51 -4.55 6.66 -6.63
N ALA A 52 -3.55 6.30 -7.47
CA ALA A 52 -3.39 6.82 -8.83
C ALA A 52 -3.41 5.73 -9.90
N GLU A 53 -3.85 4.55 -9.54
CA GLU A 53 -3.88 3.36 -10.38
C GLU A 53 -4.77 3.55 -11.61
N PRO A 54 -4.40 2.90 -12.74
CA PRO A 54 -5.09 3.10 -14.00
C PRO A 54 -6.46 2.42 -14.12
N TYR A 55 -6.96 1.77 -13.07
CA TYR A 55 -8.26 1.10 -13.11
C TYR A 55 -9.42 1.94 -12.57
N GLY A 56 -9.16 3.04 -11.88
CA GLY A 56 -10.14 4.04 -11.47
C GLY A 56 -11.48 3.50 -10.99
N LYS A 57 -12.53 3.93 -11.65
CA LYS A 57 -13.92 3.54 -11.35
C LYS A 57 -14.24 2.05 -11.50
N TYR A 58 -13.41 1.31 -12.23
CA TYR A 58 -13.59 -0.12 -12.47
C TYR A 58 -12.92 -0.99 -11.39
N PHE A 59 -12.25 -0.40 -10.42
CA PHE A 59 -11.55 -1.16 -9.38
C PHE A 59 -12.47 -2.11 -8.61
N LYS A 60 -13.69 -1.66 -8.28
CA LYS A 60 -14.70 -2.48 -7.59
C LYS A 60 -15.05 -3.77 -8.35
N ASP A 61 -14.93 -3.75 -9.69
CA ASP A 61 -15.33 -4.86 -10.56
C ASP A 61 -14.25 -5.96 -10.61
N MET A 62 -13.05 -5.70 -10.06
CA MET A 62 -11.97 -6.69 -9.94
C MET A 62 -12.24 -7.78 -8.90
N ASP A 63 -13.07 -7.48 -7.90
CA ASP A 63 -13.46 -8.41 -6.82
C ASP A 63 -12.26 -8.97 -6.03
N LEU A 64 -11.30 -8.13 -5.75
CA LEU A 64 -10.11 -8.49 -4.98
C LEU A 64 -10.47 -8.67 -3.49
N ASP A 65 -9.92 -9.70 -2.85
CA ASP A 65 -10.04 -9.87 -1.41
C ASP A 65 -9.07 -8.97 -0.66
N ALA A 66 -7.87 -8.80 -1.18
CA ALA A 66 -6.84 -8.03 -0.52
C ALA A 66 -5.99 -7.20 -1.49
N VAL A 67 -5.47 -6.10 -0.97
CA VAL A 67 -4.43 -5.31 -1.63
C VAL A 67 -3.22 -5.17 -0.72
N VAL A 68 -2.04 -5.15 -1.33
CA VAL A 68 -0.76 -4.94 -0.65
C VAL A 68 -0.10 -3.72 -1.24
N GLY A 69 0.31 -2.79 -0.41
CA GLY A 69 1.06 -1.61 -0.83
C GLY A 69 2.33 -1.42 -0.01
N SER A 70 3.37 -0.93 -0.66
CA SER A 70 4.60 -0.52 0.04
C SER A 70 4.33 0.74 0.85
N VAL A 71 4.83 0.77 2.08
CA VAL A 71 4.66 1.90 2.98
C VAL A 71 6.02 2.47 3.38
N GLY A 72 6.41 3.53 2.68
CA GLY A 72 7.61 4.32 2.99
C GLY A 72 7.36 5.48 3.94
N GLY A 73 6.10 5.81 4.23
CA GLY A 73 5.77 6.95 5.07
C GLY A 73 4.29 7.06 5.44
N GLY A 74 3.96 8.08 6.24
CA GLY A 74 2.60 8.26 6.76
C GLY A 74 1.54 8.56 5.70
N VAL A 75 1.92 9.14 4.57
CA VAL A 75 0.99 9.42 3.46
C VAL A 75 0.55 8.11 2.80
N THR A 76 1.50 7.25 2.45
CA THR A 76 1.21 5.94 1.83
C THR A 76 0.40 5.05 2.77
N VAL A 77 0.66 5.09 4.08
CA VAL A 77 -0.16 4.39 5.08
C VAL A 77 -1.63 4.83 4.99
N ARG A 78 -1.88 6.14 4.93
CA ARG A 78 -3.25 6.67 4.88
C ARG A 78 -3.94 6.32 3.57
N MET A 79 -3.23 6.46 2.46
CA MET A 79 -3.78 6.11 1.14
C MET A 79 -4.17 4.64 1.07
N LEU A 80 -3.30 3.76 1.55
CA LEU A 80 -3.56 2.32 1.60
C LEU A 80 -4.76 1.98 2.51
N ALA A 81 -4.82 2.59 3.70
CA ALA A 81 -5.91 2.35 4.64
C ALA A 81 -7.29 2.80 4.13
N GLU A 82 -7.33 3.68 3.12
CA GLU A 82 -8.57 4.20 2.52
C GLU A 82 -8.99 3.48 1.23
N ILE A 83 -8.23 2.48 0.75
CA ILE A 83 -8.59 1.72 -0.46
C ILE A 83 -9.94 1.03 -0.24
N PRO A 84 -10.94 1.30 -1.07
CA PRO A 84 -12.27 0.72 -0.94
C PRO A 84 -12.38 -0.67 -1.58
N TYR A 85 -13.50 -1.33 -1.36
CA TYR A 85 -13.92 -2.56 -2.05
C TYR A 85 -13.00 -3.77 -1.88
N VAL A 86 -12.19 -3.79 -0.83
CA VAL A 86 -11.36 -4.94 -0.47
C VAL A 86 -11.58 -5.32 0.99
N LYS A 87 -11.47 -6.60 1.28
CA LYS A 87 -11.61 -7.15 2.63
C LYS A 87 -10.40 -6.81 3.49
N TYR A 88 -9.21 -6.91 2.92
CA TYR A 88 -7.96 -6.68 3.63
C TYR A 88 -7.05 -5.70 2.91
N ARG A 89 -6.39 -4.85 3.69
CA ARG A 89 -5.34 -3.92 3.27
C ARG A 89 -4.08 -4.30 4.02
N GLU A 90 -3.03 -4.62 3.28
CA GLU A 90 -1.74 -5.01 3.85
C GLU A 90 -0.70 -3.94 3.54
N GLY A 91 -0.09 -3.40 4.59
CA GLY A 91 1.06 -2.52 4.46
C GLY A 91 2.35 -3.32 4.46
N ARG A 92 3.16 -3.19 3.42
CA ARG A 92 4.45 -3.85 3.33
C ARG A 92 5.57 -2.86 3.58
N PHE A 93 6.33 -3.09 4.63
CA PHE A 93 7.54 -2.34 4.93
C PHE A 93 8.70 -2.86 4.10
N LEU A 94 9.42 -1.94 3.44
CA LEU A 94 10.61 -2.21 2.65
C LEU A 94 11.79 -1.45 3.28
N PRO A 95 12.34 -1.91 4.41
CA PRO A 95 13.41 -1.21 5.10
C PRO A 95 14.71 -1.21 4.30
N TYR A 96 14.78 -1.99 3.25
CA TYR A 96 15.91 -2.11 2.34
C TYR A 96 15.38 -2.32 0.92
N PHE A 97 15.55 -1.31 0.11
CA PHE A 97 15.07 -1.33 -1.27
C PHE A 97 16.05 -2.05 -2.20
N PHE A 98 17.34 -1.99 -1.88
CA PHE A 98 18.40 -2.53 -2.70
C PHE A 98 19.29 -3.49 -1.92
N PRO A 99 19.83 -4.54 -2.58
CA PRO A 99 20.74 -5.50 -1.96
C PRO A 99 21.98 -4.88 -1.32
N ASP A 100 22.46 -3.75 -1.84
CA ASP A 100 23.61 -3.00 -1.34
C ASP A 100 23.52 -2.61 0.13
N THR A 101 22.33 -2.27 0.63
CA THR A 101 22.12 -2.01 2.07
C THR A 101 22.52 -3.18 2.96
N PHE A 102 22.48 -4.42 2.42
CA PHE A 102 22.83 -5.65 3.13
C PHE A 102 24.21 -6.21 2.73
N PHE A 103 24.70 -5.89 1.54
CA PHE A 103 26.00 -6.36 1.06
C PHE A 103 27.17 -5.74 1.83
N GLU A 104 26.99 -4.56 2.36
CA GLU A 104 28.01 -3.89 3.17
C GLU A 104 28.22 -4.57 4.56
N GLY A 105 27.51 -5.66 4.84
CA GLY A 105 27.62 -6.40 6.08
C GLY A 105 27.19 -5.63 7.32
N ASN A 106 26.52 -4.49 7.14
CA ASN A 106 26.18 -3.58 8.22
C ASN A 106 24.77 -3.83 8.73
N GLU A 107 24.66 -4.79 9.65
CA GLU A 107 23.41 -5.12 10.34
C GLU A 107 22.80 -3.90 11.05
N ASP A 108 23.62 -3.06 11.67
CA ASP A 108 23.16 -1.88 12.39
C ASP A 108 22.50 -0.85 11.45
N ASN A 109 23.00 -0.73 10.23
CA ASN A 109 22.40 0.11 9.20
C ASN A 109 21.00 -0.43 8.79
N ALA A 110 20.89 -1.73 8.60
CA ALA A 110 19.61 -2.37 8.29
C ALA A 110 18.56 -2.15 9.40
N VAL A 111 18.99 -2.23 10.66
CA VAL A 111 18.13 -1.94 11.83
C VAL A 111 17.75 -0.46 11.88
N ALA A 112 18.68 0.44 11.57
CA ALA A 112 18.41 1.89 11.53
C ALA A 112 17.37 2.24 10.46
N GLU A 113 17.48 1.66 9.26
CA GLU A 113 16.49 1.82 8.19
C GLU A 113 15.10 1.29 8.59
N LEU A 114 15.05 0.11 9.19
CA LEU A 114 13.82 -0.48 9.70
C LEU A 114 13.15 0.45 10.73
N ASN A 115 13.91 0.99 11.67
CA ASN A 115 13.41 1.92 12.69
C ASN A 115 12.91 3.23 12.09
N ARG A 116 13.63 3.79 11.09
CA ARG A 116 13.21 5.00 10.39
C ARG A 116 11.86 4.78 9.68
N ASN A 117 11.74 3.69 8.95
CA ASN A 117 10.53 3.31 8.24
C ASN A 117 9.35 3.15 9.22
N TRP A 118 9.55 2.38 10.30
CA TRP A 118 8.55 2.18 11.34
C TRP A 118 8.13 3.50 12.01
N THR A 119 9.08 4.32 12.43
CA THR A 119 8.78 5.60 13.09
C THR A 119 7.94 6.53 12.20
N THR A 120 8.22 6.54 10.90
CA THR A 120 7.48 7.35 9.94
C THR A 120 6.04 6.85 9.75
N ALA A 121 5.84 5.54 9.69
CA ALA A 121 4.53 4.95 9.45
C ALA A 121 3.65 4.88 10.72
N ARG A 122 4.25 4.61 11.88
CA ARG A 122 3.56 4.33 13.14
C ARG A 122 2.51 5.38 13.53
N ARG A 123 2.80 6.66 13.36
CA ARG A 123 1.87 7.76 13.70
C ARG A 123 0.58 7.72 12.86
N ALA A 124 0.70 7.33 11.60
CA ALA A 124 -0.47 7.21 10.74
C ALA A 124 -1.29 5.97 11.10
N LEU A 125 -0.62 4.86 11.44
CA LEU A 125 -1.26 3.62 11.89
C LEU A 125 -2.10 3.82 13.17
N MET A 126 -1.64 4.65 14.11
CA MET A 126 -2.41 4.98 15.31
C MET A 126 -3.75 5.67 15.02
N ARG A 127 -3.90 6.28 13.84
CA ARG A 127 -5.16 6.90 13.42
C ARG A 127 -6.09 5.92 12.72
N LYS A 128 -5.53 5.11 11.83
CA LYS A 128 -6.24 4.07 11.10
C LYS A 128 -5.23 2.99 10.70
N PRO A 129 -5.16 1.87 11.41
CA PRO A 129 -4.28 0.76 11.02
C PRO A 129 -4.78 0.11 9.74
N PHE A 130 -3.87 -0.57 9.02
CA PHE A 130 -4.30 -1.57 8.04
C PHE A 130 -4.68 -2.87 8.73
N ASP A 131 -5.25 -3.78 7.94
CA ASP A 131 -5.69 -5.08 8.45
C ASP A 131 -4.52 -6.04 8.67
N ARG A 132 -3.46 -5.91 7.86
CA ARG A 132 -2.26 -6.77 7.90
C ARG A 132 -1.00 -5.95 7.70
N MET A 133 0.10 -6.43 8.30
CA MET A 133 1.43 -5.86 8.12
C MET A 133 2.40 -6.95 7.68
N GLY A 134 3.21 -6.65 6.68
CA GLY A 134 4.25 -7.53 6.18
C GLY A 134 5.58 -6.81 5.95
N PHE A 135 6.61 -7.60 5.69
CA PHE A 135 7.92 -7.13 5.29
C PHE A 135 8.22 -7.64 3.89
N GLY A 136 8.78 -6.78 3.05
CA GLY A 136 9.19 -7.10 1.70
C GLY A 136 10.69 -6.97 1.51
N GLY A 137 11.15 -7.19 0.27
CA GLY A 137 12.55 -7.12 -0.12
C GLY A 137 13.24 -8.47 -0.08
N TYR A 138 14.56 -8.46 0.07
CA TYR A 138 15.39 -9.67 0.05
C TYR A 138 15.45 -10.35 1.43
N LEU A 139 14.35 -10.97 1.83
CA LEU A 139 14.20 -11.59 3.17
C LEU A 139 15.27 -12.64 3.47
N SER A 140 15.77 -13.35 2.44
CA SER A 140 16.86 -14.31 2.60
C SER A 140 18.17 -13.67 3.06
N LEU A 141 18.40 -12.40 2.73
CA LEU A 141 19.54 -11.62 3.23
C LEU A 141 19.26 -11.13 4.64
N ALA A 142 18.08 -10.59 4.89
CA ALA A 142 17.66 -10.10 6.21
C ALA A 142 17.69 -11.19 7.30
N ALA A 143 17.35 -12.43 6.93
CA ALA A 143 17.38 -13.57 7.83
C ALA A 143 18.78 -13.86 8.42
N LYS A 144 19.84 -13.36 7.79
CA LYS A 144 21.23 -13.48 8.29
C LYS A 144 21.58 -12.45 9.36
N PHE A 145 20.72 -11.48 9.63
CA PHE A 145 20.94 -10.42 10.60
C PHE A 145 20.04 -10.60 11.84
N PRO A 146 20.55 -11.20 12.92
CA PRO A 146 19.75 -11.52 14.11
C PRO A 146 19.14 -10.30 14.79
N LYS A 147 19.85 -9.15 14.82
CA LYS A 147 19.31 -7.90 15.38
C LYS A 147 18.14 -7.36 14.55
N PHE A 148 18.24 -7.46 13.21
CA PHE A 148 17.16 -7.06 12.31
C PHE A 148 15.92 -7.94 12.52
N VAL A 149 16.08 -9.26 12.56
CA VAL A 149 14.97 -10.21 12.78
C VAL A 149 14.31 -9.96 14.13
N LYS A 150 15.11 -9.77 15.19
CA LYS A 150 14.61 -9.41 16.53
C LYS A 150 13.78 -8.13 16.47
N ARG A 151 14.33 -7.06 15.86
CA ARG A 151 13.64 -5.77 15.78
C ARG A 151 12.37 -5.83 14.94
N ALA A 152 12.37 -6.58 13.85
CA ALA A 152 11.16 -6.83 13.05
C ALA A 152 10.09 -7.52 13.89
N GLY A 153 10.44 -8.50 14.71
CA GLY A 153 9.51 -9.14 15.66
C GLY A 153 8.92 -8.15 16.66
N GLU A 154 9.73 -7.29 17.26
CA GLU A 154 9.28 -6.25 18.19
C GLU A 154 8.28 -5.28 17.50
N ILE A 155 8.56 -4.88 16.27
CA ILE A 155 7.65 -4.04 15.47
C ILE A 155 6.32 -4.75 15.19
N CYS A 156 6.34 -6.05 14.93
CA CYS A 156 5.12 -6.82 14.78
C CYS A 156 4.25 -6.80 16.05
N GLU A 157 4.85 -6.90 17.23
CA GLU A 157 4.12 -6.80 18.50
C GLU A 157 3.58 -5.36 18.72
N GLU A 158 4.39 -4.34 18.43
CA GLU A 158 3.93 -2.95 18.48
C GLU A 158 2.71 -2.74 17.55
N PHE A 159 2.76 -3.28 16.33
CA PHE A 159 1.64 -3.19 15.38
C PHE A 159 0.38 -3.89 15.90
N ARG A 160 0.50 -5.11 16.43
CA ARG A 160 -0.64 -5.84 17.02
C ARG A 160 -1.29 -5.04 18.14
N SER A 161 -0.47 -4.45 19.01
CA SER A 161 -0.96 -3.60 20.10
C SER A 161 -1.72 -2.37 19.58
N ILE A 162 -1.20 -1.71 18.53
CA ILE A 162 -1.90 -0.58 17.89
C ILE A 162 -3.23 -1.03 17.29
N ALA A 163 -3.25 -2.15 16.58
CA ALA A 163 -4.44 -2.69 15.95
C ALA A 163 -5.52 -3.07 16.98
N GLU A 164 -5.10 -3.67 18.11
CA GLU A 164 -5.99 -4.02 19.21
C GLU A 164 -6.61 -2.78 19.87
N ILE A 165 -5.79 -1.76 20.15
CA ILE A 165 -6.28 -0.50 20.73
C ILE A 165 -7.24 0.19 19.77
N ALA A 166 -6.90 0.27 18.48
CA ALA A 166 -7.73 0.89 17.46
C ALA A 166 -9.08 0.17 17.26
N GLY A 167 -9.13 -1.14 17.52
CA GLY A 167 -10.37 -1.92 17.53
C GLY A 167 -11.28 -1.63 18.73
N LYS A 168 -10.72 -1.14 19.83
CA LYS A 168 -11.44 -0.88 21.08
C LYS A 168 -11.77 0.60 21.31
N ALA A 169 -10.97 1.50 20.75
CA ALA A 169 -11.09 2.94 21.02
C ALA A 169 -10.87 3.76 19.74
N LYS A 170 -11.68 4.79 19.55
CA LYS A 170 -11.45 5.75 18.48
C LYS A 170 -10.47 6.83 18.94
N PRO A 171 -9.48 7.22 18.12
CA PRO A 171 -8.59 8.32 18.45
C PRO A 171 -9.40 9.61 18.63
N TYR A 172 -9.15 10.33 19.72
CA TYR A 172 -9.73 11.66 19.90
C TYR A 172 -9.11 12.64 18.93
N CYS A 173 -9.93 13.42 18.24
CA CYS A 173 -9.51 14.50 17.38
C CYS A 173 -10.26 15.78 17.78
N GLY A 174 -9.52 16.81 18.17
CA GLY A 174 -10.11 18.10 18.57
C GLY A 174 -10.72 18.89 17.41
N LEU A 175 -10.40 18.49 16.18
CA LEU A 175 -10.92 19.07 14.94
C LEU A 175 -11.44 17.96 14.03
N THR A 176 -12.64 18.13 13.52
CA THR A 176 -13.16 17.27 12.44
C THR A 176 -12.83 17.92 11.11
N VAL A 177 -12.01 17.23 10.32
CA VAL A 177 -11.63 17.65 8.96
C VAL A 177 -12.19 16.62 7.99
N ALA A 178 -13.00 17.07 7.03
CA ALA A 178 -13.43 16.24 5.93
C ALA A 178 -12.36 16.28 4.83
N VAL A 179 -11.86 15.12 4.43
CA VAL A 179 -10.96 14.97 3.29
C VAL A 179 -11.73 14.33 2.15
N LEU A 180 -11.87 15.07 1.05
CA LEU A 180 -12.44 14.50 -0.16
C LEU A 180 -11.40 13.58 -0.81
N ASN A 181 -11.74 12.31 -0.94
CA ASN A 181 -10.87 11.31 -1.56
C ASN A 181 -11.55 10.70 -2.78
N ALA A 182 -11.01 10.98 -3.95
CA ALA A 182 -11.45 10.39 -5.22
C ALA A 182 -10.48 9.25 -5.61
N TRP A 183 -10.46 8.19 -4.80
CA TRP A 183 -9.56 7.07 -4.99
C TRP A 183 -9.65 6.48 -6.40
N GLY A 184 -8.50 6.24 -7.02
CA GLY A 184 -8.38 5.74 -8.39
C GLY A 184 -8.55 6.81 -9.48
N SER A 185 -8.89 8.06 -9.13
CA SER A 185 -9.09 9.15 -10.08
C SER A 185 -7.94 10.17 -10.13
N LEU A 186 -6.92 10.01 -9.27
CA LEU A 186 -5.80 10.97 -9.17
C LEU A 186 -5.04 11.13 -10.48
N ARG A 187 -4.93 10.06 -11.26
CA ARG A 187 -4.21 10.11 -12.53
C ARG A 187 -4.87 11.03 -13.56
N SER A 188 -6.19 11.07 -13.58
CA SER A 188 -6.93 12.02 -14.43
C SER A 188 -6.68 13.46 -13.97
N TRP A 189 -6.52 13.69 -12.69
CA TRP A 189 -6.23 15.02 -12.14
C TRP A 189 -4.80 15.49 -12.40
N GLN A 190 -3.83 14.60 -12.38
CA GLN A 190 -2.44 14.92 -12.73
C GLN A 190 -2.25 15.27 -14.20
N SER A 191 -3.26 15.04 -15.03
CA SER A 191 -3.25 15.34 -16.46
C SER A 191 -3.90 16.69 -16.80
N HIS A 192 -4.35 17.44 -15.78
CA HIS A 192 -4.98 18.77 -15.92
C HIS A 192 -4.00 19.91 -15.67
#